data_649c765c7f1fa6981d19b63dea548bf5
#
_entry.id   649c765c7f1fa6981d19b63dea548bf5
#
_cell.length_a   1.000
_cell.length_b   1.000
_cell.length_c   1.000
_cell.angle_alpha   90.00
_cell.angle_beta   90.00
_cell.angle_gamma   90.00
#
_symmetry.space_group_name_H-M   'P 1'
#
loop_
_entity.id
_entity.type
_entity.pdbx_description
1 polymer ?
#
loop_
_entity_poly.entity_id
_entity_poly.type
_entity_poly.pdbx_seq_one_letter_code
_entity_poly.pdbx_strand_id
1 'polypeptide(L)'
;MKPNVAAAKAALAHLDIEEKDVAIKAASRDFFWYSPVLKSRLDHVTADFVVRPRSEAEIIEILKVCFEHDCPVTTRGAGTGNYGQAMPLEGGCVMHLRFMDNVKEIHPGRVITEPGVLLKDLDKATKEHSGQELRMFSSTWATATIGGFIAGGSGGVGSCTWGSLRDLGNIIRLRVVTMEAEPRILEFRGEELARVSHAYGTNGIITELEMPLAPAYDWTEMFVTFDDFMDATRFAEELANEDGILIKLATVYGRFHDVPRPSPRSEPHLPQRRSRLGPRPRPCL
;
A
#
# COMPACT_ATOMS: atom_id res chain seq x y z
N MET A 1 18.26 19.78 16.18
CA MET A 1 19.03 19.03 15.14
C MET A 1 20.45 18.74 15.65
N LYS A 2 20.90 17.50 15.59
CA LYS A 2 22.27 17.09 15.96
C LYS A 2 23.27 17.61 14.90
N PRO A 3 24.56 17.91 15.27
CA PRO A 3 25.55 18.45 14.30
C PRO A 3 25.77 17.59 13.06
N ASN A 4 25.81 16.27 13.22
CA ASN A 4 25.95 15.30 12.11
C ASN A 4 24.75 15.35 11.15
N VAL A 5 23.53 15.47 11.68
CA VAL A 5 22.30 15.60 10.88
C VAL A 5 22.30 16.93 10.11
N ALA A 6 22.78 18.02 10.76
CA ALA A 6 22.92 19.31 10.10
C ALA A 6 23.93 19.27 8.95
N ALA A 7 25.06 18.54 9.12
CA ALA A 7 26.04 18.33 8.07
C ALA A 7 25.47 17.53 6.89
N ALA A 8 24.75 16.43 7.16
CA ALA A 8 24.06 15.68 6.13
C ALA A 8 23.05 16.54 5.35
N LYS A 9 22.22 17.31 6.05
CA LYS A 9 21.28 18.23 5.41
C LYS A 9 21.99 19.27 4.53
N ALA A 10 23.09 19.84 4.99
CA ALA A 10 23.87 20.81 4.22
C ALA A 10 24.48 20.20 2.94
N ALA A 11 24.98 18.98 3.02
CA ALA A 11 25.53 18.26 1.86
C ALA A 11 24.45 17.97 0.81
N LEU A 12 23.19 17.77 1.22
CA LEU A 12 22.04 17.49 0.35
C LEU A 12 21.26 18.76 -0.06
N ALA A 13 21.75 19.97 0.25
CA ALA A 13 21.00 21.21 0.06
C ALA A 13 20.63 21.53 -1.41
N HIS A 14 21.22 20.87 -2.38
CA HIS A 14 20.90 20.99 -3.80
C HIS A 14 19.69 20.14 -4.24
N LEU A 15 19.23 19.21 -3.37
CA LEU A 15 18.04 18.40 -3.61
C LEU A 15 16.75 19.09 -3.12
N ASP A 16 15.61 18.51 -3.45
CA ASP A 16 14.29 19.01 -2.99
C ASP A 16 14.12 18.71 -1.48
N ILE A 17 14.53 19.65 -0.63
CA ILE A 17 14.40 19.55 0.83
C ILE A 17 13.24 20.42 1.32
N GLU A 18 12.36 19.81 2.11
CA GLU A 18 11.31 20.53 2.82
C GLU A 18 11.85 21.09 4.14
N GLU A 19 11.66 22.38 4.34
CA GLU A 19 12.14 23.10 5.52
C GLU A 19 11.03 23.66 6.42
N LYS A 20 9.77 23.62 5.96
CA LYS A 20 8.64 24.14 6.73
C LYS A 20 8.26 23.16 7.84
N ASP A 21 8.31 23.60 9.09
CA ASP A 21 8.01 22.78 10.27
C ASP A 21 6.69 22.04 10.17
N VAL A 22 5.65 22.68 9.65
CA VAL A 22 4.32 22.06 9.48
C VAL A 22 4.38 20.88 8.51
N ALA A 23 5.11 21.02 7.40
CA ALA A 23 5.25 19.96 6.40
C ALA A 23 6.17 18.83 6.89
N ILE A 24 7.26 19.18 7.60
CA ILE A 24 8.14 18.19 8.25
C ILE A 24 7.33 17.37 9.27
N LYS A 25 6.55 18.04 10.12
CA LYS A 25 5.69 17.37 11.10
C LYS A 25 4.66 16.47 10.44
N ALA A 26 4.03 16.90 9.34
CA ALA A 26 3.07 16.09 8.58
C ALA A 26 3.75 14.87 7.94
N ALA A 27 4.95 15.02 7.37
CA ALA A 27 5.72 13.94 6.79
C ALA A 27 6.30 12.97 7.82
N SER A 28 6.40 13.37 9.08
CA SER A 28 6.88 12.54 10.20
C SER A 28 5.78 11.68 10.84
N ARG A 29 4.57 11.66 10.29
CA ARG A 29 3.42 11.00 10.93
C ARG A 29 2.75 10.03 9.95
N ASP A 30 2.31 8.88 10.49
CA ASP A 30 1.30 8.02 9.88
C ASP A 30 0.01 8.08 10.71
N PHE A 31 -0.86 7.08 10.60
CA PHE A 31 -2.10 7.00 11.39
C PHE A 31 -1.94 6.29 12.75
N PHE A 32 -0.74 6.29 13.34
CA PHE A 32 -0.43 5.67 14.65
C PHE A 32 -1.38 6.12 15.77
N TRP A 33 -1.94 7.28 15.64
CA TRP A 33 -2.84 7.89 16.64
C TRP A 33 -4.17 7.15 16.83
N TYR A 34 -4.52 6.23 15.95
CA TYR A 34 -5.64 5.30 16.17
C TYR A 34 -5.42 4.43 17.41
N SER A 35 -4.17 4.14 17.75
CA SER A 35 -3.81 3.47 19.00
C SER A 35 -3.51 4.50 20.09
N PRO A 36 -4.28 4.54 21.20
CA PRO A 36 -3.96 5.42 22.33
C PRO A 36 -2.56 5.18 22.91
N VAL A 37 -2.10 3.93 22.87
CA VAL A 37 -0.76 3.54 23.35
C VAL A 37 0.32 4.13 22.45
N LEU A 38 0.19 3.97 21.13
CA LEU A 38 1.15 4.55 20.18
C LEU A 38 1.10 6.08 20.22
N LYS A 39 -0.09 6.66 20.32
CA LYS A 39 -0.25 8.12 20.41
C LYS A 39 0.53 8.69 21.61
N SER A 40 0.41 8.09 22.78
CA SER A 40 1.12 8.56 23.97
C SER A 40 2.65 8.49 23.85
N ARG A 41 3.14 7.54 23.02
CA ARG A 41 4.59 7.31 22.84
C ARG A 41 5.20 8.05 21.66
N LEU A 42 4.43 8.32 20.59
CA LEU A 42 4.96 8.79 19.32
C LEU A 42 4.54 10.24 18.96
N ASP A 43 3.64 10.85 19.72
CA ASP A 43 3.07 12.17 19.37
C ASP A 43 4.12 13.29 19.28
N HIS A 44 5.24 13.13 19.96
CA HIS A 44 6.38 14.07 19.99
C HIS A 44 7.44 13.80 18.93
N VAL A 45 7.37 12.65 18.23
CA VAL A 45 8.39 12.23 17.25
C VAL A 45 8.28 13.08 15.98
N THR A 46 9.40 13.62 15.53
CA THR A 46 9.49 14.46 14.32
C THR A 46 10.88 14.32 13.71
N ALA A 47 10.96 14.30 12.37
CA ALA A 47 12.22 14.37 11.63
C ALA A 47 12.88 15.73 11.79
N ASP A 48 14.17 15.81 11.49
CA ASP A 48 14.91 17.06 11.40
C ASP A 48 14.73 17.74 10.04
N PHE A 49 14.59 16.95 8.98
CA PHE A 49 14.28 17.44 7.62
C PHE A 49 13.63 16.34 6.78
N VAL A 50 13.05 16.73 5.63
CA VAL A 50 12.44 15.80 4.66
C VAL A 50 13.09 16.04 3.31
N VAL A 51 13.51 14.96 2.63
CA VAL A 51 14.02 15.01 1.25
C VAL A 51 13.06 14.28 0.32
N ARG A 52 12.88 14.81 -0.89
CA ARG A 52 11.94 14.29 -1.90
C ARG A 52 12.69 13.86 -3.15
N PRO A 53 13.28 12.65 -3.16
CA PRO A 53 13.99 12.17 -4.34
C PRO A 53 13.05 11.96 -5.51
N ARG A 54 13.56 12.23 -6.72
CA ARG A 54 12.85 12.05 -8.00
C ARG A 54 13.51 11.00 -8.89
N SER A 55 14.63 10.44 -8.44
CA SER A 55 15.38 9.42 -9.17
C SER A 55 16.10 8.45 -8.23
N GLU A 56 16.45 7.27 -8.76
CA GLU A 56 17.29 6.30 -8.06
C GLU A 56 18.68 6.88 -7.75
N ALA A 57 19.22 7.71 -8.63
CA ALA A 57 20.50 8.36 -8.41
C ALA A 57 20.48 9.29 -7.18
N GLU A 58 19.40 10.06 -7.01
CA GLU A 58 19.22 10.89 -5.81
C GLU A 58 19.07 10.05 -4.55
N ILE A 59 18.38 8.90 -4.61
CA ILE A 59 18.28 7.96 -3.47
C ILE A 59 19.68 7.46 -3.08
N ILE A 60 20.50 7.04 -4.05
CA ILE A 60 21.85 6.57 -3.81
C ILE A 60 22.68 7.67 -3.12
N GLU A 61 22.61 8.89 -3.61
CA GLU A 61 23.32 10.02 -3.03
C GLU A 61 22.83 10.30 -1.59
N ILE A 62 21.53 10.36 -1.36
CA ILE A 62 20.95 10.59 -0.02
C ILE A 62 21.41 9.52 0.97
N LEU A 63 21.36 8.24 0.57
CA LEU A 63 21.76 7.15 1.45
C LEU A 63 23.27 7.19 1.74
N LYS A 64 24.11 7.47 0.75
CA LYS A 64 25.56 7.62 0.92
C LYS A 64 25.89 8.76 1.89
N VAL A 65 25.36 9.95 1.66
CA VAL A 65 25.57 11.12 2.52
C VAL A 65 25.04 10.87 3.93
N CYS A 66 23.86 10.30 4.07
CA CYS A 66 23.31 10.00 5.39
C CYS A 66 24.13 8.94 6.13
N PHE A 67 24.67 7.95 5.43
CA PHE A 67 25.56 6.95 6.00
C PHE A 67 26.88 7.58 6.47
N GLU A 68 27.53 8.40 5.63
CA GLU A 68 28.78 9.10 5.96
C GLU A 68 28.66 10.01 7.20
N HIS A 69 27.50 10.60 7.40
CA HIS A 69 27.23 11.50 8.51
C HIS A 69 26.50 10.85 9.70
N ASP A 70 26.34 9.53 9.72
CA ASP A 70 25.55 8.83 10.75
C ASP A 70 24.17 9.51 10.98
N CYS A 71 23.50 9.87 9.88
CA CYS A 71 22.16 10.50 9.88
C CYS A 71 21.10 9.42 9.69
N PRO A 72 20.19 9.23 10.68
CA PRO A 72 19.10 8.27 10.53
C PRO A 72 18.20 8.58 9.34
N VAL A 73 17.80 7.56 8.59
CA VAL A 73 16.88 7.68 7.45
C VAL A 73 15.62 6.87 7.70
N THR A 74 14.47 7.51 7.57
CA THR A 74 13.16 6.86 7.58
C THR A 74 12.49 7.02 6.24
N THR A 75 12.12 5.90 5.60
CA THR A 75 11.42 5.94 4.31
C THR A 75 9.93 6.16 4.51
N ARG A 76 9.33 6.91 3.57
CA ARG A 76 7.91 7.19 3.56
C ARG A 76 7.35 7.15 2.14
N GLY A 77 6.28 6.39 1.93
CA GLY A 77 5.38 6.55 0.80
C GLY A 77 4.28 7.60 1.12
N ALA A 78 3.02 7.22 1.07
CA ALA A 78 1.91 8.10 1.46
C ALA A 78 1.68 8.18 2.99
N GLY A 79 2.29 7.30 3.78
CA GLY A 79 2.13 7.26 5.24
C GLY A 79 0.74 6.83 5.70
N THR A 80 0.11 5.91 4.97
CA THR A 80 -1.22 5.38 5.27
C THR A 80 -1.22 4.23 6.28
N GLY A 81 -0.05 3.80 6.76
CA GLY A 81 0.08 2.84 7.85
C GLY A 81 -0.43 3.39 9.18
N ASN A 82 -0.68 2.53 10.16
CA ASN A 82 -1.26 2.91 11.45
C ASN A 82 -0.53 2.32 12.67
N TYR A 83 0.70 1.83 12.46
CA TYR A 83 1.51 1.23 13.53
C TYR A 83 2.75 2.04 13.91
N GLY A 84 2.92 3.25 13.36
CA GLY A 84 4.11 4.07 13.57
C GLY A 84 5.33 3.64 12.74
N GLN A 85 5.16 2.77 11.74
CA GLN A 85 6.25 2.24 10.94
C GLN A 85 6.94 3.27 10.03
N ALA A 86 6.29 4.38 9.73
CA ALA A 86 6.86 5.50 8.97
C ALA A 86 7.30 6.67 9.85
N MET A 87 7.45 6.44 11.16
CA MET A 87 7.85 7.47 12.12
C MET A 87 9.38 7.54 12.27
N PRO A 88 9.98 8.73 12.20
CA PRO A 88 11.43 8.92 12.39
C PRO A 88 11.80 8.91 13.89
N LEU A 89 11.87 7.71 14.48
CA LEU A 89 12.05 7.53 15.92
C LEU A 89 13.31 8.22 16.49
N GLU A 90 14.36 8.30 15.69
CA GLU A 90 15.65 8.91 16.05
C GLU A 90 15.84 10.32 15.43
N GLY A 91 14.77 10.91 14.88
CA GLY A 91 14.87 12.15 14.11
C GLY A 91 15.51 11.91 12.73
N GLY A 92 16.45 12.75 12.32
CA GLY A 92 17.18 12.62 11.05
C GLY A 92 16.33 12.96 9.83
N CYS A 93 16.57 12.23 8.75
CA CYS A 93 15.98 12.43 7.44
C CYS A 93 14.74 11.57 7.23
N VAL A 94 13.62 12.16 6.81
CA VAL A 94 12.54 11.42 6.16
C VAL A 94 12.73 11.47 4.65
N MET A 95 12.92 10.32 4.02
CA MET A 95 12.96 10.17 2.56
C MET A 95 11.56 9.91 2.04
N HIS A 96 10.96 10.92 1.39
CA HIS A 96 9.58 10.88 0.93
C HIS A 96 9.48 10.44 -0.52
N LEU A 97 9.29 9.16 -0.75
CA LEU A 97 9.33 8.50 -2.06
C LEU A 97 8.09 8.77 -2.96
N ARG A 98 7.12 9.55 -2.50
CA ARG A 98 5.89 9.85 -3.26
C ARG A 98 6.17 10.56 -4.60
N PHE A 99 7.33 11.16 -4.75
CA PHE A 99 7.75 11.90 -5.94
C PHE A 99 8.48 11.06 -6.99
N MET A 100 8.70 9.78 -6.72
CA MET A 100 9.09 8.77 -7.69
C MET A 100 7.82 8.07 -8.18
N ASP A 101 7.09 8.70 -9.08
CA ASP A 101 5.70 8.34 -9.42
C ASP A 101 5.46 8.02 -10.90
N ASN A 102 6.49 7.55 -11.60
CA ASN A 102 6.37 7.15 -12.98
C ASN A 102 5.92 5.68 -13.12
N VAL A 103 4.90 5.46 -13.95
CA VAL A 103 4.60 4.13 -14.51
C VAL A 103 5.50 3.95 -15.73
N LYS A 104 6.51 3.08 -15.62
CA LYS A 104 7.55 2.95 -16.63
C LYS A 104 7.11 2.14 -17.85
N GLU A 105 6.55 0.96 -17.61
CA GLU A 105 6.18 0.03 -18.67
C GLU A 105 4.94 -0.77 -18.28
N ILE A 106 4.02 -0.96 -19.24
CA ILE A 106 2.85 -1.83 -19.09
C ILE A 106 2.91 -2.90 -20.18
N HIS A 107 2.94 -4.16 -19.77
CA HIS A 107 2.99 -5.33 -20.65
C HIS A 107 1.82 -6.27 -20.36
N PRO A 108 1.53 -7.23 -21.26
CA PRO A 108 0.61 -8.31 -20.94
C PRO A 108 1.02 -9.04 -19.66
N GLY A 109 0.14 -9.04 -18.66
CA GLY A 109 0.32 -9.73 -17.39
C GLY A 109 1.21 -9.01 -16.34
N ARG A 110 1.82 -7.85 -16.66
CA ARG A 110 2.72 -7.17 -15.72
C ARG A 110 2.86 -5.67 -15.96
N VAL A 111 3.27 -4.95 -14.92
CA VAL A 111 3.62 -3.52 -14.97
C VAL A 111 4.94 -3.28 -14.23
N ILE A 112 5.78 -2.38 -14.77
CA ILE A 112 6.99 -1.88 -14.12
C ILE A 112 6.73 -0.43 -13.71
N THR A 113 6.97 -0.10 -12.44
CA THR A 113 6.60 1.18 -11.86
C THR A 113 7.58 1.63 -10.78
N GLU A 114 7.63 2.92 -10.52
CA GLU A 114 8.31 3.51 -9.38
C GLU A 114 7.47 3.39 -8.09
N PRO A 115 8.09 3.44 -6.90
CA PRO A 115 7.43 3.13 -5.63
C PRO A 115 6.41 4.18 -5.18
N GLY A 116 6.50 5.41 -5.66
CA GLY A 116 5.65 6.53 -5.29
C GLY A 116 4.32 6.60 -6.02
N VAL A 117 4.10 5.78 -7.05
CA VAL A 117 2.82 5.75 -7.78
C VAL A 117 1.69 5.35 -6.84
N LEU A 118 0.58 6.10 -6.85
CA LEU A 118 -0.62 5.73 -6.09
C LEU A 118 -1.28 4.50 -6.70
N LEU A 119 -1.76 3.62 -5.85
CA LEU A 119 -2.43 2.38 -6.30
C LEU A 119 -3.60 2.65 -7.24
N LYS A 120 -4.42 3.67 -6.95
CA LYS A 120 -5.54 4.07 -7.81
C LYS A 120 -5.11 4.55 -9.19
N ASP A 121 -3.99 5.30 -9.25
CA ASP A 121 -3.48 5.87 -10.50
C ASP A 121 -2.82 4.78 -11.34
N LEU A 122 -2.11 3.84 -10.70
CA LEU A 122 -1.55 2.67 -11.34
C LEU A 122 -2.63 1.75 -11.93
N ASP A 123 -3.68 1.44 -11.15
CA ASP A 123 -4.80 0.61 -11.58
C ASP A 123 -5.56 1.25 -12.76
N LYS A 124 -5.75 2.56 -12.69
CA LYS A 124 -6.33 3.34 -13.79
C LYS A 124 -5.46 3.26 -15.05
N ALA A 125 -4.16 3.51 -14.92
CA ALA A 125 -3.24 3.50 -16.06
C ALA A 125 -3.19 2.12 -16.74
N THR A 126 -3.17 1.02 -15.99
CA THR A 126 -3.17 -0.33 -16.55
C THR A 126 -4.49 -0.70 -17.23
N LYS A 127 -5.63 -0.26 -16.67
CA LYS A 127 -6.96 -0.44 -17.29
C LYS A 127 -7.07 0.31 -18.60
N GLU A 128 -6.70 1.57 -18.63
CA GLU A 128 -6.76 2.43 -19.83
C GLU A 128 -5.79 1.97 -20.93
N HIS A 129 -4.59 1.50 -20.55
CA HIS A 129 -3.58 1.10 -21.51
C HIS A 129 -3.86 -0.27 -22.17
N SER A 130 -4.33 -1.24 -21.39
CA SER A 130 -4.36 -2.65 -21.85
C SER A 130 -5.54 -3.48 -21.36
N GLY A 131 -6.55 -2.87 -20.72
CA GLY A 131 -7.68 -3.62 -20.15
C GLY A 131 -7.27 -4.57 -19.03
N GLN A 132 -6.20 -4.26 -18.31
CA GLN A 132 -5.71 -5.05 -17.19
C GLN A 132 -5.83 -4.27 -15.88
N GLU A 133 -5.94 -4.97 -14.76
CA GLU A 133 -6.01 -4.37 -13.43
C GLU A 133 -4.97 -4.96 -12.47
N LEU A 134 -4.72 -4.26 -11.37
CA LEU A 134 -3.91 -4.79 -10.28
C LEU A 134 -4.63 -6.00 -9.65
N ARG A 135 -3.89 -7.11 -9.46
CA ARG A 135 -4.41 -8.29 -8.73
C ARG A 135 -4.79 -7.93 -7.31
N MET A 136 -3.98 -7.10 -6.67
CA MET A 136 -4.10 -6.78 -5.26
C MET A 136 -3.78 -5.31 -4.98
N PHE A 137 -4.45 -4.75 -3.95
CA PHE A 137 -4.16 -3.42 -3.43
C PHE A 137 -4.56 -3.31 -1.95
N SER A 138 -4.04 -2.32 -1.24
CA SER A 138 -4.43 -2.06 0.15
C SER A 138 -5.83 -1.47 0.25
N SER A 139 -6.48 -1.61 1.41
CA SER A 139 -7.77 -0.95 1.71
C SER A 139 -7.72 0.58 1.55
N THR A 140 -6.52 1.16 1.67
CA THR A 140 -6.24 2.59 1.43
C THR A 140 -5.90 2.88 -0.04
N TRP A 141 -6.46 2.12 -0.98
CA TRP A 141 -6.20 2.16 -2.43
C TRP A 141 -6.14 3.57 -3.02
N ALA A 142 -7.02 4.47 -2.61
CA ALA A 142 -7.08 5.83 -3.15
C ALA A 142 -5.86 6.69 -2.79
N THR A 143 -5.15 6.38 -1.71
CA THR A 143 -4.10 7.22 -1.13
C THR A 143 -2.76 6.52 -0.92
N ALA A 144 -2.73 5.18 -0.85
CA ALA A 144 -1.50 4.43 -0.66
C ALA A 144 -0.65 4.39 -1.94
N THR A 145 0.68 4.38 -1.76
CA THR A 145 1.63 4.13 -2.85
C THR A 145 1.89 2.64 -3.00
N ILE A 146 2.24 2.21 -4.21
CA ILE A 146 2.58 0.81 -4.48
C ILE A 146 3.80 0.35 -3.68
N GLY A 147 4.85 1.17 -3.57
CA GLY A 147 6.02 0.84 -2.76
C GLY A 147 5.69 0.75 -1.27
N GLY A 148 4.82 1.64 -0.77
CA GLY A 148 4.33 1.58 0.61
C GLY A 148 3.46 0.34 0.88
N PHE A 149 2.67 -0.10 -0.08
CA PHE A 149 1.89 -1.32 0.00
C PHE A 149 2.79 -2.56 0.15
N ILE A 150 3.83 -2.67 -0.69
CA ILE A 150 4.79 -3.79 -0.62
C ILE A 150 5.61 -3.75 0.67
N ALA A 151 6.17 -2.58 1.01
CA ALA A 151 6.99 -2.41 2.21
C ALA A 151 6.17 -2.62 3.50
N GLY A 152 4.90 -2.24 3.49
CA GLY A 152 3.98 -2.44 4.62
C GLY A 152 3.45 -3.87 4.76
N GLY A 153 3.45 -4.66 3.68
CA GLY A 153 3.14 -6.09 3.69
C GLY A 153 1.70 -6.44 4.07
N SER A 154 0.73 -5.60 3.75
CA SER A 154 -0.68 -5.93 4.02
C SER A 154 -1.16 -7.11 3.15
N GLY A 155 -2.17 -7.85 3.61
CA GLY A 155 -2.75 -8.97 2.86
C GLY A 155 -3.28 -8.54 1.50
N GLY A 156 -3.99 -7.43 1.47
CA GLY A 156 -4.52 -6.80 0.26
C GLY A 156 -5.96 -7.23 -0.09
N VAL A 157 -6.69 -6.31 -0.73
CA VAL A 157 -7.94 -6.59 -1.45
C VAL A 157 -7.56 -7.36 -2.72
N GLY A 158 -8.25 -8.45 -3.00
CA GLY A 158 -7.91 -9.40 -4.07
C GLY A 158 -7.38 -10.73 -3.53
N SER A 159 -7.11 -10.83 -2.23
CA SER A 159 -6.58 -12.04 -1.60
C SER A 159 -7.52 -13.26 -1.68
N CYS A 160 -8.82 -13.06 -1.82
CA CYS A 160 -9.79 -14.14 -2.05
C CYS A 160 -9.46 -14.95 -3.32
N THR A 161 -8.93 -14.28 -4.35
CA THR A 161 -8.57 -14.93 -5.62
C THR A 161 -7.09 -15.26 -5.72
N TRP A 162 -6.21 -14.36 -5.21
CA TRP A 162 -4.77 -14.43 -5.51
C TRP A 162 -3.90 -14.85 -4.31
N GLY A 163 -4.50 -15.13 -3.16
CA GLY A 163 -3.75 -15.38 -1.93
C GLY A 163 -3.23 -14.07 -1.29
N SER A 164 -2.31 -14.17 -0.36
CA SER A 164 -1.74 -12.99 0.29
C SER A 164 -0.64 -12.33 -0.56
N LEU A 165 -0.36 -11.05 -0.31
CA LEU A 165 0.69 -10.32 -1.04
C LEU A 165 2.06 -11.02 -1.00
N ARG A 166 2.37 -11.72 0.09
CA ARG A 166 3.64 -12.44 0.28
C ARG A 166 3.71 -13.78 -0.47
N ASP A 167 2.59 -14.29 -0.99
CA ASP A 167 2.58 -15.55 -1.73
C ASP A 167 3.28 -15.38 -3.06
N LEU A 168 4.00 -16.43 -3.48
CA LEU A 168 4.78 -16.40 -4.72
C LEU A 168 3.91 -16.05 -5.92
N GLY A 169 4.40 -15.12 -6.74
CA GLY A 169 3.72 -14.65 -7.95
C GLY A 169 2.88 -13.40 -7.77
N ASN A 170 2.69 -12.89 -6.54
CA ASN A 170 1.99 -11.61 -6.29
C ASN A 170 2.92 -10.39 -6.32
N ILE A 171 4.22 -10.62 -6.33
CA ILE A 171 5.27 -9.65 -6.66
C ILE A 171 6.21 -10.37 -7.63
N ILE A 172 6.59 -9.73 -8.74
CA ILE A 172 7.48 -10.35 -9.73
C ILE A 172 8.94 -10.00 -9.43
N ARG A 173 9.23 -8.70 -9.22
CA ARG A 173 10.59 -8.22 -8.96
C ARG A 173 10.57 -6.95 -8.10
N LEU A 174 11.55 -6.82 -7.23
CA LEU A 174 11.88 -5.58 -6.52
C LEU A 174 13.32 -5.18 -6.83
N ARG A 175 13.51 -3.91 -7.18
CA ARG A 175 14.82 -3.27 -7.29
C ARG A 175 15.02 -2.39 -6.07
N VAL A 176 16.15 -2.53 -5.40
CA VAL A 176 16.38 -2.01 -4.06
C VAL A 176 17.79 -1.41 -3.97
N VAL A 177 17.90 -0.26 -3.30
CA VAL A 177 19.19 0.37 -2.97
C VAL A 177 19.49 0.12 -1.49
N THR A 178 20.70 -0.35 -1.21
CA THR A 178 21.17 -0.61 0.16
C THR A 178 21.67 0.67 0.84
N MET A 179 21.61 0.74 2.19
CA MET A 179 22.21 1.81 2.96
C MET A 179 23.56 1.35 3.52
N GLU A 180 24.63 1.75 2.85
CA GLU A 180 26.02 1.44 3.17
C GLU A 180 26.94 2.54 2.62
N ALA A 181 28.25 2.50 2.91
CA ALA A 181 29.22 3.52 2.45
C ALA A 181 29.21 3.68 0.92
N GLU A 182 29.09 2.60 0.19
CA GLU A 182 28.89 2.59 -1.26
C GLU A 182 27.58 1.83 -1.55
N PRO A 183 26.44 2.55 -1.66
CA PRO A 183 25.14 1.93 -1.86
C PRO A 183 25.09 1.05 -3.10
N ARG A 184 24.59 -0.17 -2.96
CA ARG A 184 24.45 -1.13 -4.06
C ARG A 184 23.01 -1.20 -4.52
N ILE A 185 22.83 -1.47 -5.80
CA ILE A 185 21.55 -1.80 -6.40
C ILE A 185 21.42 -3.32 -6.43
N LEU A 186 20.37 -3.84 -5.82
CA LEU A 186 20.07 -5.26 -5.76
C LEU A 186 18.70 -5.52 -6.41
N GLU A 187 18.57 -6.67 -7.06
CA GLU A 187 17.30 -7.14 -7.60
C GLU A 187 16.90 -8.45 -6.93
N PHE A 188 15.66 -8.52 -6.47
CA PHE A 188 15.08 -9.69 -5.80
C PHE A 188 13.91 -10.25 -6.62
N ARG A 189 13.86 -11.59 -6.73
CA ARG A 189 12.79 -12.35 -7.39
C ARG A 189 12.47 -13.62 -6.61
N GLY A 190 11.27 -14.17 -6.81
CA GLY A 190 10.86 -15.42 -6.20
C GLY A 190 10.91 -15.35 -4.67
N GLU A 191 11.50 -16.36 -4.02
CA GLU A 191 11.58 -16.43 -2.55
C GLU A 191 12.43 -15.33 -1.92
N GLU A 192 13.38 -14.76 -2.66
CA GLU A 192 14.22 -13.67 -2.15
C GLU A 192 13.45 -12.38 -1.89
N LEU A 193 12.27 -12.21 -2.50
CA LEU A 193 11.39 -11.07 -2.25
C LEU A 193 11.03 -10.91 -0.76
N ALA A 194 10.97 -12.02 -0.02
CA ALA A 194 10.71 -12.02 1.42
C ALA A 194 11.77 -11.26 2.24
N ARG A 195 12.97 -11.02 1.68
CA ARG A 195 14.03 -10.24 2.34
C ARG A 195 13.70 -8.75 2.43
N VAL A 196 12.80 -8.24 1.56
CA VAL A 196 12.50 -6.81 1.41
C VAL A 196 11.03 -6.49 1.57
N SER A 197 10.14 -7.36 1.07
CA SER A 197 8.71 -7.24 1.28
C SER A 197 8.38 -7.31 2.77
N HIS A 198 7.46 -6.45 3.24
CA HIS A 198 7.05 -6.35 4.65
C HIS A 198 8.21 -6.02 5.62
N ALA A 199 9.23 -5.31 5.14
CA ALA A 199 10.38 -4.90 5.94
C ALA A 199 10.39 -3.40 6.28
N TYR A 200 9.35 -2.65 5.92
CA TYR A 200 9.19 -1.22 6.20
C TYR A 200 10.38 -0.33 5.76
N GLY A 201 11.12 -0.79 4.74
CA GLY A 201 12.31 -0.08 4.26
C GLY A 201 13.58 -0.28 5.10
N THR A 202 13.56 -1.14 6.12
CA THR A 202 14.74 -1.39 6.99
C THR A 202 15.83 -2.20 6.29
N ASN A 203 15.47 -2.99 5.27
CA ASN A 203 16.40 -3.87 4.53
C ASN A 203 16.83 -3.28 3.18
N GLY A 204 16.57 -2.00 2.95
CA GLY A 204 16.88 -1.27 1.72
C GLY A 204 15.68 -0.51 1.17
N ILE A 205 15.95 0.39 0.24
CA ILE A 205 14.96 1.31 -0.34
C ILE A 205 14.48 0.76 -1.67
N ILE A 206 13.19 0.47 -1.78
CA ILE A 206 12.59 0.04 -3.04
C ILE A 206 12.56 1.23 -4.00
N THR A 207 13.18 1.08 -5.18
CA THR A 207 13.27 2.10 -6.21
C THR A 207 12.47 1.77 -7.46
N GLU A 208 12.18 0.48 -7.68
CA GLU A 208 11.37 0.01 -8.80
C GLU A 208 10.69 -1.31 -8.43
N LEU A 209 9.48 -1.51 -8.95
CA LEU A 209 8.67 -2.71 -8.73
C LEU A 209 8.16 -3.25 -10.07
N GLU A 210 8.18 -4.57 -10.20
CA GLU A 210 7.49 -5.29 -11.27
C GLU A 210 6.34 -6.09 -10.63
N MET A 211 5.10 -5.73 -11.00
CA MET A 211 3.89 -6.27 -10.40
C MET A 211 3.08 -7.06 -11.40
N PRO A 212 2.44 -8.19 -11.03
CA PRO A 212 1.54 -8.92 -11.90
C PRO A 212 0.23 -8.18 -12.10
N LEU A 213 -0.32 -8.31 -13.30
CA LEU A 213 -1.65 -7.83 -13.66
C LEU A 213 -2.61 -8.99 -13.92
N ALA A 214 -3.91 -8.71 -13.85
CA ALA A 214 -4.99 -9.59 -14.26
C ALA A 214 -5.83 -8.89 -15.34
N PRO A 215 -6.65 -9.59 -16.13
CA PRO A 215 -7.69 -8.95 -16.93
C PRO A 215 -8.56 -8.06 -16.05
N ALA A 216 -8.90 -6.87 -16.51
CA ALA A 216 -9.84 -6.01 -15.80
C ALA A 216 -11.27 -6.58 -15.96
N TYR A 217 -12.00 -6.58 -14.84
CA TYR A 217 -13.39 -7.01 -14.79
C TYR A 217 -14.29 -5.83 -14.47
N ASP A 218 -15.53 -5.91 -14.95
CA ASP A 218 -16.60 -4.99 -14.56
C ASP A 218 -17.23 -5.48 -13.23
N TRP A 219 -16.59 -5.09 -12.13
CA TRP A 219 -16.95 -5.56 -10.79
C TRP A 219 -18.29 -5.00 -10.34
N THR A 220 -19.16 -5.89 -9.83
CA THR A 220 -20.41 -5.50 -9.19
C THR A 220 -20.22 -5.45 -7.68
N GLU A 221 -20.44 -4.27 -7.09
CA GLU A 221 -20.46 -4.08 -5.64
C GLU A 221 -21.86 -4.41 -5.08
N MET A 222 -21.92 -5.22 -4.03
CA MET A 222 -23.16 -5.59 -3.37
C MET A 222 -23.06 -5.42 -1.86
N PHE A 223 -24.12 -4.89 -1.26
CA PHE A 223 -24.33 -4.91 0.18
C PHE A 223 -25.47 -5.88 0.51
N VAL A 224 -25.16 -6.90 1.32
CA VAL A 224 -26.14 -7.86 1.82
C VAL A 224 -26.26 -7.68 3.32
N THR A 225 -27.49 -7.55 3.82
CA THR A 225 -27.76 -7.34 5.25
C THR A 225 -28.36 -8.58 5.89
N PHE A 226 -27.93 -8.86 7.10
CA PHE A 226 -28.39 -9.97 7.92
C PHE A 226 -28.80 -9.44 9.30
N ASP A 227 -29.71 -10.12 9.95
CA ASP A 227 -30.10 -9.78 11.32
C ASP A 227 -29.10 -10.29 12.34
N ASP A 228 -28.42 -11.39 12.06
CA ASP A 228 -27.38 -12.00 12.88
C ASP A 228 -25.99 -11.93 12.23
N PHE A 229 -24.96 -11.61 13.02
CA PHE A 229 -23.58 -11.51 12.56
C PHE A 229 -23.02 -12.84 12.06
N MET A 230 -23.41 -13.95 12.73
CA MET A 230 -22.91 -15.27 12.33
C MET A 230 -23.54 -15.76 11.02
N ASP A 231 -24.78 -15.33 10.70
CA ASP A 231 -25.39 -15.61 9.41
C ASP A 231 -24.65 -14.88 8.28
N ALA A 232 -24.28 -13.61 8.51
CA ALA A 232 -23.44 -12.85 7.58
C ALA A 232 -22.08 -13.54 7.37
N THR A 233 -21.48 -14.07 8.45
CA THR A 233 -20.17 -14.75 8.39
C THR A 233 -20.26 -16.05 7.60
N ARG A 234 -21.29 -16.87 7.86
CA ARG A 234 -21.56 -18.11 7.10
C ARG A 234 -21.78 -17.84 5.62
N PHE A 235 -22.59 -16.83 5.32
CA PHE A 235 -22.80 -16.42 3.93
C PHE A 235 -21.50 -16.00 3.24
N ALA A 236 -20.64 -15.21 3.90
CA ALA A 236 -19.37 -14.79 3.34
C ALA A 236 -18.40 -15.97 3.14
N GLU A 237 -18.40 -16.95 4.06
CA GLU A 237 -17.64 -18.20 3.94
C GLU A 237 -18.13 -19.05 2.76
N GLU A 238 -19.44 -19.30 2.67
CA GLU A 238 -20.03 -20.03 1.55
C GLU A 238 -19.71 -19.34 0.21
N LEU A 239 -19.90 -18.02 0.14
CA LEU A 239 -19.60 -17.23 -1.06
C LEU A 239 -18.11 -17.34 -1.45
N ALA A 240 -17.21 -17.26 -0.47
CA ALA A 240 -15.76 -17.32 -0.74
C ALA A 240 -15.29 -18.70 -1.24
N ASN A 241 -16.06 -19.76 -0.95
CA ASN A 241 -15.78 -21.12 -1.38
C ASN A 241 -16.61 -21.56 -2.60
N GLU A 242 -17.46 -20.69 -3.14
CA GLU A 242 -18.32 -21.04 -4.28
C GLU A 242 -17.52 -21.02 -5.59
N ASP A 243 -17.50 -22.16 -6.26
CA ASP A 243 -16.88 -22.29 -7.58
C ASP A 243 -17.69 -21.52 -8.64
N GLY A 244 -16.98 -20.83 -9.54
CA GLY A 244 -17.61 -20.13 -10.67
C GLY A 244 -18.01 -18.68 -10.36
N ILE A 245 -17.82 -18.19 -9.13
CA ILE A 245 -17.97 -16.79 -8.77
C ILE A 245 -16.61 -16.18 -8.51
N LEU A 246 -16.22 -15.23 -9.34
CA LEU A 246 -14.99 -14.48 -9.12
C LEU A 246 -15.22 -13.40 -8.07
N ILE A 247 -14.45 -13.44 -6.97
CA ILE A 247 -14.61 -12.54 -5.83
C ILE A 247 -13.34 -11.73 -5.64
N LYS A 248 -13.44 -10.42 -5.68
CA LYS A 248 -12.32 -9.52 -5.36
C LYS A 248 -12.21 -9.23 -3.87
N LEU A 249 -13.36 -9.07 -3.21
CA LEU A 249 -13.45 -8.79 -1.77
C LEU A 249 -14.75 -9.35 -1.21
N ALA A 250 -14.65 -10.07 -0.09
CA ALA A 250 -15.78 -10.39 0.78
C ALA A 250 -15.43 -9.89 2.19
N THR A 251 -16.25 -9.00 2.75
CA THR A 251 -16.01 -8.42 4.07
C THR A 251 -17.29 -8.41 4.89
N VAL A 252 -17.21 -8.91 6.13
CA VAL A 252 -18.32 -8.88 7.08
C VAL A 252 -18.13 -7.71 8.03
N TYR A 253 -19.17 -6.89 8.19
CA TYR A 253 -19.18 -5.78 9.14
C TYR A 253 -20.20 -6.07 10.25
N GLY A 254 -19.79 -5.85 11.51
CA GLY A 254 -20.74 -5.79 12.63
C GLY A 254 -21.61 -4.53 12.58
N ARG A 255 -22.66 -4.47 13.40
CA ARG A 255 -23.42 -3.22 13.58
C ARG A 255 -22.55 -2.18 14.27
N PHE A 256 -22.13 -1.17 13.52
CA PHE A 256 -21.64 0.06 14.11
C PHE A 256 -22.81 1.02 14.25
N HIS A 257 -23.13 1.44 15.47
CA HIS A 257 -24.25 2.33 15.74
C HIS A 257 -24.14 3.72 15.09
N ASP A 258 -22.97 4.08 14.57
CA ASP A 258 -22.66 5.43 14.09
C ASP A 258 -21.94 5.50 12.72
N VAL A 259 -21.98 4.47 11.90
CA VAL A 259 -21.45 4.59 10.53
C VAL A 259 -22.55 5.20 9.65
N PRO A 260 -22.33 6.41 9.08
CA PRO A 260 -23.25 6.96 8.10
C PRO A 260 -23.41 5.95 6.96
N ARG A 261 -24.65 5.55 6.65
CA ARG A 261 -24.92 4.72 5.48
C ARG A 261 -24.36 5.46 4.26
N PRO A 262 -23.62 4.79 3.37
CA PRO A 262 -23.27 5.42 2.11
C PRO A 262 -24.57 5.87 1.44
N SER A 263 -24.63 7.14 1.03
CA SER A 263 -25.78 7.65 0.27
C SER A 263 -25.96 6.76 -0.96
N PRO A 264 -27.19 6.34 -1.29
CA PRO A 264 -27.42 5.58 -2.51
C PRO A 264 -26.92 6.43 -3.69
N ARG A 265 -25.84 6.02 -4.30
CA ARG A 265 -25.47 6.53 -5.62
C ARG A 265 -26.58 6.05 -6.54
N SER A 266 -27.14 6.96 -7.32
CA SER A 266 -28.20 6.74 -8.28
C SER A 266 -28.12 5.36 -8.92
N GLU A 267 -29.09 4.50 -8.62
CA GLU A 267 -29.24 3.16 -9.19
C GLU A 267 -29.31 3.25 -10.71
N PRO A 268 -28.52 2.47 -11.45
CA PRO A 268 -28.92 2.10 -12.79
C PRO A 268 -30.17 1.23 -12.65
N HIS A 269 -31.26 1.62 -13.29
CA HIS A 269 -32.49 0.85 -13.35
C HIS A 269 -32.23 -0.55 -13.93
N LEU A 270 -32.01 -1.54 -13.07
CA LEU A 270 -32.05 -2.94 -13.46
C LEU A 270 -33.52 -3.39 -13.45
N PRO A 271 -34.01 -4.06 -14.51
CA PRO A 271 -35.38 -4.56 -14.53
C PRO A 271 -35.56 -5.62 -13.45
N GLN A 272 -36.55 -5.44 -12.60
CA GLN A 272 -36.90 -6.40 -11.53
C GLN A 272 -37.29 -7.75 -12.16
N ARG A 273 -36.38 -8.72 -12.16
CA ARG A 273 -36.75 -10.12 -12.34
C ARG A 273 -37.31 -10.64 -11.01
N ARG A 274 -38.64 -10.76 -10.94
CA ARG A 274 -39.29 -11.51 -9.88
C ARG A 274 -38.87 -12.98 -10.00
N SER A 275 -37.96 -13.46 -9.16
CA SER A 275 -37.71 -14.89 -8.99
C SER A 275 -38.82 -15.46 -8.10
N ARG A 276 -39.74 -16.23 -8.71
CA ARG A 276 -40.63 -17.12 -7.95
C ARG A 276 -39.78 -18.33 -7.55
N LEU A 277 -39.25 -18.33 -6.33
CA LEU A 277 -38.75 -19.56 -5.71
C LEU A 277 -39.98 -20.30 -5.12
N GLY A 278 -40.36 -21.41 -5.74
CA GLY A 278 -41.33 -22.35 -5.21
C GLY A 278 -40.78 -23.10 -3.98
N PRO A 279 -41.62 -23.70 -3.14
CA PRO A 279 -41.23 -24.37 -1.91
C PRO A 279 -40.29 -25.56 -2.21
N ARG A 280 -39.20 -25.67 -1.45
CA ARG A 280 -38.26 -26.82 -1.53
C ARG A 280 -38.98 -28.12 -1.14
N PRO A 281 -38.76 -29.26 -1.81
CA PRO A 281 -39.22 -30.55 -1.38
C PRO A 281 -38.48 -30.98 -0.10
N ARG A 282 -39.20 -31.56 0.85
CA ARG A 282 -38.65 -32.15 2.08
C ARG A 282 -37.80 -33.38 1.73
N PRO A 283 -36.70 -33.64 2.45
CA PRO A 283 -35.96 -34.87 2.24
C PRO A 283 -36.77 -36.05 2.71
N CYS A 284 -36.88 -37.08 1.88
CA CYS A 284 -37.34 -38.42 2.29
C CYS A 284 -36.25 -39.09 3.11
N LEU A 285 -36.71 -39.76 4.20
CA LEU A 285 -35.90 -40.60 5.11
C LEU A 285 -35.11 -41.67 4.35
#